data_35766da509c0ab294d82f5b21f0e8e7e
#
_entry.id   35766da509c0ab294d82f5b21f0e8e7e
#
_cell.length_a   1.000
_cell.length_b   1.000
_cell.length_c   1.000
_cell.angle_alpha   90.00
_cell.angle_beta   90.00
_cell.angle_gamma   90.00
#
_symmetry.space_group_name_H-M   'P 1'
#
loop_
_entity.id
_entity.type
_entity.pdbx_description
1 polymer ?
#
loop_
_entity_poly.entity_id
_entity_poly.type
_entity_poly.pdbx_seq_one_letter_code
_entity_poly.pdbx_strand_id
1 'polypeptide(L)' 'KRVIKLLGMVNATPDFLDHPKVINGCSELFAEVFGPDGGVGARSAVGMGSLPGNIAVEIEAIFEIA' A
#
# COMPACT_ATOMS: atom_id res chain seq x y z
N LYS A 1 0.49 15.64 -9.84
CA LYS A 1 -0.25 14.39 -9.67
C LYS A 1 0.70 13.25 -9.41
N ARG A 2 0.85 12.99 -8.16
CA ARG A 2 1.82 12.00 -7.72
C ARG A 2 1.40 11.38 -6.40
N VAL A 3 1.91 10.18 -6.14
CA VAL A 3 1.75 9.50 -4.86
C VAL A 3 2.75 10.09 -3.87
N ILE A 4 2.26 10.61 -2.76
CA ILE A 4 3.12 11.14 -1.70
C ILE A 4 3.44 10.03 -0.70
N LYS A 5 2.42 9.32 -0.23
CA LYS A 5 2.56 8.29 0.80
C LYS A 5 1.53 7.19 0.61
N LEU A 6 1.96 5.96 0.81
CA LEU A 6 1.12 4.78 0.79
C LEU A 6 1.27 4.05 2.12
N LEU A 7 0.16 3.77 2.78
CA LEU A 7 0.13 2.86 3.93
C LEU A 7 -0.66 1.62 3.52
N GLY A 8 0.03 0.50 3.44
CA GLY A 8 -0.59 -0.79 3.13
C GLY A 8 -0.73 -1.62 4.39
N MET A 9 -1.94 -2.09 4.65
CA MET A 9 -2.28 -2.88 5.83
C MET A 9 -2.77 -4.26 5.39
N VAL A 10 -2.14 -5.30 5.90
CA VAL A 10 -2.45 -6.69 5.56
C VAL A 10 -3.05 -7.36 6.78
N ASN A 11 -4.25 -7.93 6.61
CA ASN A 11 -4.88 -8.74 7.66
C ASN A 11 -4.12 -10.07 7.72
N ALA A 12 -3.25 -10.21 8.72
CA ALA A 12 -2.28 -11.28 8.74
C ALA A 12 -2.09 -11.85 10.14
N THR A 13 -1.62 -13.09 10.19
CA THR A 13 -1.20 -13.71 11.45
C THR A 13 0.08 -13.04 11.96
N PRO A 14 0.37 -13.11 13.28
CA PRO A 14 1.54 -12.43 13.85
C PRO A 14 2.88 -12.87 13.27
N ASP A 15 2.96 -14.07 12.70
CA ASP A 15 4.18 -14.63 12.13
C ASP A 15 4.35 -14.37 10.64
N PHE A 16 3.39 -13.71 9.98
CA PHE A 16 3.51 -13.36 8.57
C PHE A 16 4.48 -12.17 8.42
N LEU A 17 5.44 -12.29 7.51
CA LEU A 17 6.51 -11.30 7.34
C LEU A 17 6.57 -10.66 5.96
N ASP A 18 5.73 -11.08 5.02
CA ASP A 18 5.82 -10.66 3.62
C ASP A 18 4.84 -9.53 3.26
N HIS A 19 4.54 -8.63 4.22
CA HIS A 19 3.63 -7.50 3.98
C HIS A 19 4.05 -6.64 2.76
N PRO A 20 5.33 -6.26 2.60
CA PRO A 20 5.73 -5.48 1.43
C PRO A 20 5.46 -6.20 0.12
N LYS A 21 5.62 -7.51 0.09
CA LYS A 21 5.37 -8.31 -1.11
C LYS A 21 3.89 -8.27 -1.51
N VAL A 22 2.99 -8.33 -0.53
CA VAL A 22 1.55 -8.20 -0.78
C VAL A 22 1.22 -6.81 -1.32
N ILE A 23 1.78 -5.76 -0.71
CA ILE A 23 1.48 -4.38 -1.08
C ILE A 23 2.16 -3.97 -2.40
N ASN A 24 3.17 -4.70 -2.86
CA ASN A 24 3.81 -4.44 -4.15
C ASN A 24 2.82 -4.41 -5.30
N GLY A 25 1.74 -5.18 -5.25
CA GLY A 25 0.71 -5.12 -6.27
C GLY A 25 0.12 -3.73 -6.44
N CYS A 26 -0.18 -3.05 -5.34
CA CYS A 26 -0.67 -1.67 -5.36
C CYS A 26 0.42 -0.70 -5.82
N SER A 27 1.64 -0.86 -5.30
CA SER A 27 2.76 0.01 -5.65
C SER A 27 3.09 -0.06 -7.14
N GLU A 28 3.06 -1.26 -7.70
CA GLU A 28 3.33 -1.47 -9.13
C GLU A 28 2.22 -0.88 -10.00
N LEU A 29 0.97 -0.99 -9.58
CA LEU A 29 -0.15 -0.37 -10.28
C LEU A 29 0.01 1.15 -10.28
N PHE A 30 0.35 1.75 -9.15
CA PHE A 30 0.55 3.20 -9.07
C PHE A 30 1.70 3.66 -9.96
N ALA A 31 2.81 2.90 -10.01
CA ALA A 31 3.93 3.22 -10.89
C ALA A 31 3.51 3.14 -12.36
N GLU A 32 2.66 2.20 -12.71
CA GLU A 32 2.14 2.05 -14.07
C GLU A 32 1.21 3.20 -14.45
N VAL A 33 0.30 3.59 -13.53
CA VAL A 33 -0.71 4.63 -13.79
C VAL A 33 -0.09 6.03 -13.80
N PHE A 34 0.78 6.35 -12.83
CA PHE A 34 1.34 7.69 -12.64
C PHE A 34 2.75 7.86 -13.17
N GLY A 35 3.36 6.78 -13.65
CA GLY A 35 4.75 6.79 -14.12
C GLY A 35 5.75 6.46 -13.01
N PRO A 36 7.00 6.13 -13.39
CA PRO A 36 8.01 5.70 -12.42
C PRO A 36 8.40 6.77 -11.40
N ASP A 37 8.23 8.04 -11.73
CA ASP A 37 8.51 9.14 -10.79
C ASP A 37 7.26 9.50 -9.99
N GLY A 38 6.13 9.75 -10.65
CA GLY A 38 4.90 10.18 -10.00
C GLY A 38 4.21 9.09 -9.20
N GLY A 39 4.40 7.84 -9.58
CA GLY A 39 3.74 6.70 -8.95
C GLY A 39 4.48 6.11 -7.75
N VAL A 40 5.69 6.58 -7.45
CA VAL A 40 6.53 6.02 -6.40
C VAL A 40 6.72 7.06 -5.29
N GLY A 41 6.05 6.86 -4.17
CA GLY A 41 6.16 7.71 -2.99
C GLY A 41 6.68 6.94 -1.80
N ALA A 42 6.66 7.58 -0.63
CA ALA A 42 6.98 6.90 0.63
C ALA A 42 5.94 5.81 0.90
N ARG A 43 6.37 4.74 1.57
CA ARG A 43 5.49 3.59 1.80
C ARG A 43 5.78 2.94 3.15
N SER A 44 4.70 2.53 3.82
CA SER A 44 4.76 1.58 4.91
C SER A 44 3.86 0.39 4.56
N ALA A 45 4.32 -0.81 4.84
CA ALA A 45 3.54 -2.03 4.65
C ALA A 45 3.59 -2.82 5.95
N VAL A 46 2.44 -3.00 6.59
CA VAL A 46 2.35 -3.55 7.94
C VAL A 46 1.27 -4.61 8.04
N GLY A 47 1.37 -5.43 9.06
CA GLY A 47 0.33 -6.39 9.40
C GLY A 47 -0.60 -5.82 10.45
N MET A 48 -1.86 -6.19 10.35
CA MET A 48 -2.90 -5.88 11.32
C MET A 48 -3.52 -7.17 11.81
N GLY A 49 -3.88 -7.20 13.10
CA GLY A 49 -4.58 -8.36 13.67
C GLY A 49 -6.01 -8.51 13.17
N SER A 50 -6.59 -7.41 12.69
CA SER A 50 -7.91 -7.40 12.06
C SER A 50 -8.07 -6.15 11.23
N LEU A 51 -8.95 -6.22 10.24
CA LEU A 51 -9.34 -5.08 9.42
C LEU A 51 -10.87 -5.02 9.36
N PRO A 52 -11.45 -3.83 9.13
CA PRO A 52 -12.90 -3.69 9.04
C PRO A 52 -13.50 -4.65 8.02
N GLY A 53 -14.60 -5.29 8.36
CA GLY A 53 -15.25 -6.26 7.50
C GLY A 53 -14.42 -7.51 7.23
N ASN A 54 -13.38 -7.73 8.01
CA ASN A 54 -12.44 -8.86 7.84
C ASN A 54 -11.84 -8.92 6.43
N ILE A 55 -11.62 -7.75 5.83
CA ILE A 55 -10.99 -7.68 4.51
C ILE A 55 -9.52 -8.12 4.59
N ALA A 56 -8.97 -8.56 3.46
CA ALA A 56 -7.59 -9.07 3.43
C ALA A 56 -6.55 -7.95 3.44
N VAL A 57 -6.84 -6.85 2.76
CA VAL A 57 -5.91 -5.72 2.59
C VAL A 57 -6.67 -4.41 2.64
N GLU A 58 -6.05 -3.41 3.26
CA GLU A 58 -6.56 -2.04 3.27
C GLU A 58 -5.43 -1.10 2.87
N ILE A 59 -5.72 -0.13 2.00
CA ILE A 59 -4.75 0.83 1.52
C ILE A 59 -5.21 2.24 1.89
N GLU A 60 -4.28 3.01 2.48
CA GLU A 60 -4.46 4.43 2.69
C GLU A 60 -3.39 5.16 1.89
N ALA A 61 -3.78 6.17 1.12
CA ALA A 61 -2.86 6.86 0.25
C ALA A 61 -3.06 8.37 0.30
N ILE A 62 -1.97 9.10 0.14
CA ILE A 62 -1.97 10.55 0.03
C ILE A 62 -1.43 10.91 -1.34
N PHE A 63 -2.20 11.72 -2.09
CA PHE A 63 -1.84 12.15 -3.43
C PHE A 63 -1.72 13.66 -3.48
N GLU A 64 -0.80 14.12 -4.31
CA GLU A 64 -0.75 15.53 -4.72
C GLU A 64 -1.60 15.68 -5.97
N ILE A 65 -2.53 16.61 -5.96
CA ILE A 65 -3.52 16.74 -7.04
C ILE A 65 -3.42 18.04 -7.84
N ALA A 66 -2.54 18.94 -7.46
CA ALA A 66 -2.45 20.22 -8.20
C ALA A 66 -1.03 20.72 -8.31
#